data_b5b677fb6c8007a313b37f943417455b
#
_entry.id   b5b677fb6c8007a313b37f943417455b
#
_cell.length_a   1.000
_cell.length_b   1.000
_cell.length_c   1.000
_cell.angle_alpha   90.00
_cell.angle_beta   90.00
_cell.angle_gamma   90.00
#
_symmetry.space_group_name_H-M   'P 1'
#
loop_
_entity.id
_entity.type
_entity.pdbx_description
1 polymer ?
#
loop_
_entity_poly.entity_id
_entity_poly.type
_entity_poly.pdbx_seq_one_letter_code
_entity_poly.pdbx_strand_id
1 'polypeptide(L)'
;MKNVRVCLKTWSFQTLTVWVVASLLFFPGLSLSLTDRIIAVVNKEVITWSDLEKELRDEYKRLNAKYHGEELNRRYFQKQREVLNHMIDDHLMIQEAQAKGLSVTQDEIDEALRRTPLPPTQTEEEFGHQMLLKKLFDFEIRRNIVIEEEEIRRYYEANSTLFLSPPRYRLQQILLDGQEGYEREKAKNKAQTMYAAWTPNTTLEDFATRYFERIHELGWVQENELVAPLREVVKQLKPGQISAPIETLLGFHLILLEEIQQPQPLPLEVVERDIRGMLTKQRSEEAYRNWLADIKQKAFIDVKLK
;
A
#
# COMPACT_ATOMS: atom_id res chain seq x y z
N MET A 1 -107.66 -10.15 -29.04
CA MET A 1 -107.43 -9.66 -27.68
C MET A 1 -106.71 -10.77 -26.89
N LYS A 2 -105.55 -10.59 -26.46
CA LYS A 2 -104.81 -11.03 -25.29
C LYS A 2 -103.28 -11.14 -25.61
N ASN A 3 -102.54 -10.24 -25.07
CA ASN A 3 -101.10 -10.15 -25.11
C ASN A 3 -100.42 -11.30 -24.35
N VAL A 4 -99.48 -12.03 -25.01
CA VAL A 4 -98.56 -12.90 -24.31
C VAL A 4 -97.17 -12.26 -24.40
N ARG A 5 -96.72 -11.76 -23.24
CA ARG A 5 -95.31 -11.28 -23.10
C ARG A 5 -94.34 -12.45 -22.98
N VAL A 6 -93.44 -12.53 -23.90
CA VAL A 6 -92.32 -13.46 -23.82
C VAL A 6 -91.19 -12.77 -23.02
N CYS A 7 -90.86 -13.35 -21.88
CA CYS A 7 -89.78 -12.91 -21.01
C CYS A 7 -88.46 -13.50 -21.52
N LEU A 8 -87.62 -12.68 -22.19
CA LEU A 8 -86.27 -13.02 -22.57
C LEU A 8 -85.35 -12.91 -21.35
N LYS A 9 -84.85 -14.04 -20.86
CA LYS A 9 -83.79 -14.07 -19.85
C LYS A 9 -82.49 -13.63 -20.49
N THR A 10 -82.00 -12.45 -20.17
CA THR A 10 -80.65 -12.00 -20.45
C THR A 10 -79.68 -12.76 -19.55
N TRP A 11 -78.97 -13.75 -20.07
CA TRP A 11 -77.91 -14.43 -19.39
C TRP A 11 -76.66 -13.55 -19.51
N SER A 12 -76.20 -13.07 -18.34
CA SER A 12 -75.18 -12.06 -18.28
C SER A 12 -73.77 -12.63 -18.70
N PHE A 13 -73.20 -11.96 -19.66
CA PHE A 13 -71.81 -12.19 -20.15
C PHE A 13 -70.72 -11.87 -19.09
N GLN A 14 -71.09 -11.51 -17.88
CA GLN A 14 -70.16 -11.07 -16.82
C GLN A 14 -69.49 -12.22 -16.07
N THR A 15 -69.95 -13.46 -16.14
CA THR A 15 -69.38 -14.57 -15.38
C THR A 15 -68.21 -15.26 -16.14
N LEU A 16 -68.07 -15.08 -17.46
CA LEU A 16 -67.00 -15.69 -18.25
C LEU A 16 -65.68 -14.91 -18.15
N THR A 17 -65.76 -13.59 -17.97
CA THR A 17 -64.58 -12.72 -17.84
C THR A 17 -63.86 -12.85 -16.49
N VAL A 18 -64.59 -13.17 -15.41
CA VAL A 18 -63.99 -13.34 -14.06
C VAL A 18 -63.11 -14.61 -13.98
N TRP A 19 -63.47 -15.70 -14.68
CA TRP A 19 -62.71 -16.94 -14.68
C TRP A 19 -61.41 -16.87 -15.52
N VAL A 20 -61.36 -16.04 -16.57
CA VAL A 20 -60.13 -15.84 -17.37
C VAL A 20 -59.15 -14.97 -16.67
N VAL A 21 -59.58 -13.96 -15.88
CA VAL A 21 -58.69 -13.12 -15.12
C VAL A 21 -58.16 -13.85 -13.87
N ALA A 22 -58.94 -14.73 -13.23
CA ALA A 22 -58.51 -15.52 -12.09
C ALA A 22 -57.48 -16.60 -12.45
N SER A 23 -57.51 -17.15 -13.70
CA SER A 23 -56.49 -18.13 -14.15
C SER A 23 -55.13 -17.48 -14.56
N LEU A 24 -55.09 -16.15 -14.80
CA LEU A 24 -53.85 -15.43 -15.08
C LEU A 24 -53.07 -15.03 -13.80
N LEU A 25 -53.71 -15.11 -12.63
CA LEU A 25 -53.05 -14.82 -11.35
C LEU A 25 -52.42 -16.05 -10.69
N PHE A 26 -52.60 -17.24 -11.25
CA PHE A 26 -52.02 -18.50 -10.76
C PHE A 26 -50.92 -19.06 -11.68
N PHE A 27 -50.16 -18.17 -12.39
CA PHE A 27 -48.85 -18.58 -12.86
C PHE A 27 -47.92 -18.58 -11.65
N PRO A 28 -47.48 -19.76 -11.16
CA PRO A 28 -46.39 -19.76 -10.21
C PRO A 28 -45.23 -19.08 -10.94
N GLY A 29 -44.82 -17.90 -10.40
CA GLY A 29 -43.68 -17.22 -10.91
C GLY A 29 -42.55 -18.25 -11.01
N LEU A 30 -42.09 -18.52 -12.23
CA LEU A 30 -40.86 -19.22 -12.46
C LEU A 30 -39.77 -18.39 -11.75
N SER A 31 -39.54 -18.70 -10.46
CA SER A 31 -38.35 -18.29 -9.76
C SER A 31 -37.22 -18.93 -10.57
N LEU A 32 -36.64 -18.15 -11.48
CA LEU A 32 -35.31 -18.44 -12.02
C LEU A 32 -34.38 -18.45 -10.81
N SER A 33 -34.28 -19.60 -10.16
CA SER A 33 -33.19 -19.88 -9.24
C SER A 33 -31.93 -19.78 -10.09
N LEU A 34 -31.31 -18.61 -10.08
CA LEU A 34 -29.95 -18.44 -10.57
C LEU A 34 -29.10 -19.37 -9.71
N THR A 35 -28.92 -20.61 -10.21
CA THR A 35 -28.01 -21.57 -9.56
C THR A 35 -26.61 -21.04 -9.77
N ASP A 36 -26.06 -20.44 -8.73
CA ASP A 36 -24.68 -19.93 -8.76
C ASP A 36 -23.71 -21.11 -8.99
N ARG A 37 -22.70 -20.88 -9.82
CA ARG A 37 -21.76 -21.94 -10.20
C ARG A 37 -20.72 -22.13 -9.09
N ILE A 38 -20.63 -23.33 -8.53
CA ILE A 38 -19.56 -23.68 -7.59
C ILE A 38 -18.24 -23.75 -8.36
N ILE A 39 -17.23 -23.01 -7.90
CA ILE A 39 -15.89 -22.93 -8.49
C ILE A 39 -14.82 -23.59 -7.63
N ALA A 40 -15.06 -23.73 -6.34
CA ALA A 40 -14.22 -24.55 -5.46
C ALA A 40 -15.05 -25.13 -4.31
N VAL A 41 -14.55 -26.24 -3.73
CA VAL A 41 -15.05 -26.82 -2.49
C VAL A 41 -13.87 -26.91 -1.52
N VAL A 42 -14.04 -26.39 -0.32
CA VAL A 42 -13.03 -26.38 0.75
C VAL A 42 -13.62 -27.07 1.98
N ASN A 43 -13.24 -28.32 2.20
CA ASN A 43 -13.85 -29.21 3.19
C ASN A 43 -15.37 -29.34 2.98
N LYS A 44 -16.18 -28.65 3.80
CA LYS A 44 -17.65 -28.67 3.73
C LYS A 44 -18.25 -27.37 3.17
N GLU A 45 -17.42 -26.41 2.82
CA GLU A 45 -17.85 -25.10 2.33
C GLU A 45 -17.63 -24.99 0.83
N VAL A 46 -18.44 -24.19 0.18
CA VAL A 46 -18.36 -23.95 -1.27
C VAL A 46 -17.98 -22.51 -1.52
N ILE A 47 -17.18 -22.29 -2.56
CA ILE A 47 -16.88 -20.96 -3.11
C ILE A 47 -17.58 -20.90 -4.45
N THR A 48 -18.37 -19.84 -4.65
CA THR A 48 -19.17 -19.67 -5.86
C THR A 48 -18.54 -18.67 -6.82
N TRP A 49 -19.05 -18.67 -8.06
CA TRP A 49 -18.63 -17.69 -9.07
C TRP A 49 -18.98 -16.25 -8.64
N SER A 50 -20.14 -16.05 -8.04
CA SER A 50 -20.55 -14.72 -7.55
C SER A 50 -19.65 -14.18 -6.45
N ASP A 51 -19.14 -15.06 -5.56
CA ASP A 51 -18.17 -14.67 -4.54
C ASP A 51 -16.88 -14.17 -5.20
N LEU A 52 -16.37 -14.93 -6.17
CA LEU A 52 -15.15 -14.54 -6.89
C LEU A 52 -15.34 -13.25 -7.70
N GLU A 53 -16.48 -13.07 -8.36
CA GLU A 53 -16.78 -11.83 -9.10
C GLU A 53 -16.84 -10.61 -8.19
N LYS A 54 -17.38 -10.77 -6.98
CA LYS A 54 -17.42 -9.70 -5.98
C LYS A 54 -16.00 -9.24 -5.65
N GLU A 55 -15.11 -10.17 -5.35
CA GLU A 55 -13.71 -9.89 -5.03
C GLU A 55 -12.91 -9.30 -6.22
N LEU A 56 -13.24 -9.72 -7.44
CA LEU A 56 -12.55 -9.29 -8.65
C LEU A 56 -13.04 -7.96 -9.22
N ARG A 57 -14.15 -7.41 -8.76
CA ARG A 57 -14.83 -6.26 -9.38
C ARG A 57 -13.93 -5.05 -9.57
N ASP A 58 -13.24 -4.65 -8.55
CA ASP A 58 -12.39 -3.46 -8.60
C ASP A 58 -11.06 -3.72 -9.30
N GLU A 59 -10.56 -4.96 -9.21
CA GLU A 59 -9.38 -5.36 -9.96
C GLU A 59 -9.65 -5.40 -11.46
N TYR A 60 -10.81 -5.90 -11.87
CA TYR A 60 -11.22 -5.87 -13.28
C TYR A 60 -11.27 -4.44 -13.83
N LYS A 61 -11.84 -3.49 -13.08
CA LYS A 61 -11.85 -2.07 -13.48
C LYS A 61 -10.43 -1.52 -13.68
N ARG A 62 -9.51 -1.84 -12.76
CA ARG A 62 -8.09 -1.41 -12.84
C ARG A 62 -7.38 -2.01 -14.04
N LEU A 63 -7.59 -3.31 -14.29
CA LEU A 63 -6.99 -3.99 -15.43
C LEU A 63 -7.55 -3.47 -16.75
N ASN A 64 -8.86 -3.29 -16.85
CA ASN A 64 -9.54 -2.79 -18.05
C ASN A 64 -9.18 -1.35 -18.42
N ALA A 65 -8.84 -0.52 -17.41
CA ALA A 65 -8.34 0.83 -17.65
C ALA A 65 -6.93 0.87 -18.27
N LYS A 66 -6.14 -0.21 -18.09
CA LYS A 66 -4.72 -0.26 -18.48
C LYS A 66 -4.43 -1.18 -19.64
N TYR A 67 -5.20 -2.27 -19.80
CA TYR A 67 -4.95 -3.33 -20.77
C TYR A 67 -6.21 -3.60 -21.63
N HIS A 68 -6.02 -4.06 -22.86
CA HIS A 68 -7.10 -4.38 -23.79
C HIS A 68 -6.86 -5.70 -24.54
N GLY A 69 -7.92 -6.28 -25.09
CA GLY A 69 -7.85 -7.49 -25.91
C GLY A 69 -7.29 -8.71 -25.16
N GLU A 70 -6.42 -9.45 -25.81
CA GLU A 70 -5.86 -10.71 -25.29
C GLU A 70 -5.03 -10.50 -24.02
N GLU A 71 -4.31 -9.38 -23.91
CA GLU A 71 -3.51 -9.07 -22.73
C GLU A 71 -4.38 -8.84 -21.49
N LEU A 72 -5.51 -8.14 -21.62
CA LEU A 72 -6.49 -8.00 -20.54
C LEU A 72 -7.00 -9.37 -20.11
N ASN A 73 -7.42 -10.21 -21.07
CA ASN A 73 -7.95 -11.55 -20.76
C ASN A 73 -6.91 -12.40 -20.01
N ARG A 74 -5.68 -12.44 -20.50
CA ARG A 74 -4.59 -13.20 -19.87
C ARG A 74 -4.36 -12.77 -18.42
N ARG A 75 -4.27 -11.45 -18.17
CA ARG A 75 -4.07 -10.91 -16.82
C ARG A 75 -5.27 -11.15 -15.91
N TYR A 76 -6.47 -11.02 -16.46
CA TYR A 76 -7.68 -11.29 -15.70
C TYR A 76 -7.79 -12.76 -15.28
N PHE A 77 -7.48 -13.70 -16.17
CA PHE A 77 -7.42 -15.13 -15.81
C PHE A 77 -6.36 -15.45 -14.76
N GLN A 78 -5.19 -14.82 -14.84
CA GLN A 78 -4.18 -14.97 -13.80
C GLN A 78 -4.69 -14.46 -12.46
N LYS A 79 -5.34 -13.29 -12.46
CA LYS A 79 -5.89 -12.68 -11.25
C LYS A 79 -7.05 -13.49 -10.66
N GLN A 80 -7.91 -14.07 -11.49
CA GLN A 80 -8.96 -14.97 -11.01
C GLN A 80 -8.39 -16.15 -10.21
N ARG A 81 -7.32 -16.77 -10.70
CA ARG A 81 -6.66 -17.89 -10.00
C ARG A 81 -6.02 -17.46 -8.71
N GLU A 82 -5.37 -16.30 -8.71
CA GLU A 82 -4.74 -15.73 -7.51
C GLU A 82 -5.78 -15.43 -6.44
N VAL A 83 -6.87 -14.73 -6.80
CA VAL A 83 -7.95 -14.38 -5.86
C VAL A 83 -8.65 -15.64 -5.36
N LEU A 84 -8.95 -16.62 -6.22
CA LEU A 84 -9.54 -17.89 -5.78
C LEU A 84 -8.65 -18.63 -4.77
N ASN A 85 -7.34 -18.64 -4.99
CA ASN A 85 -6.41 -19.24 -4.04
C ASN A 85 -6.43 -18.52 -2.67
N HIS A 86 -6.50 -17.18 -2.67
CA HIS A 86 -6.67 -16.42 -1.42
C HIS A 86 -7.98 -16.75 -0.72
N MET A 87 -9.09 -16.82 -1.46
CA MET A 87 -10.38 -17.22 -0.87
C MET A 87 -10.34 -18.61 -0.26
N ILE A 88 -9.68 -19.57 -0.91
CA ILE A 88 -9.46 -20.93 -0.36
C ILE A 88 -8.66 -20.83 0.93
N ASP A 89 -7.59 -20.05 0.95
CA ASP A 89 -6.74 -19.86 2.11
C ASP A 89 -7.51 -19.23 3.29
N ASP A 90 -8.31 -18.21 3.01
CA ASP A 90 -9.14 -17.53 4.01
C ASP A 90 -10.20 -18.48 4.60
N HIS A 91 -10.87 -19.27 3.76
CA HIS A 91 -11.82 -20.30 4.24
C HIS A 91 -11.14 -21.30 5.17
N LEU A 92 -9.97 -21.82 4.79
CA LEU A 92 -9.22 -22.74 5.64
C LEU A 92 -8.81 -22.12 6.96
N MET A 93 -8.33 -20.88 6.93
CA MET A 93 -7.93 -20.15 8.12
C MET A 93 -9.12 -19.86 9.05
N ILE A 94 -10.27 -19.47 8.51
CA ILE A 94 -11.49 -19.25 9.30
C ILE A 94 -11.94 -20.55 9.96
N GLN A 95 -11.95 -21.68 9.23
CA GLN A 95 -12.28 -22.98 9.77
C GLN A 95 -11.32 -23.41 10.88
N GLU A 96 -10.03 -23.16 10.70
CA GLU A 96 -9.01 -23.46 11.72
C GLU A 96 -9.19 -22.59 12.97
N ALA A 97 -9.49 -21.29 12.80
CA ALA A 97 -9.79 -20.40 13.91
C ALA A 97 -11.00 -20.90 14.72
N GLN A 98 -12.07 -21.32 14.04
CA GLN A 98 -13.28 -21.86 14.66
C GLN A 98 -12.99 -23.20 15.40
N ALA A 99 -12.21 -24.09 14.78
CA ALA A 99 -11.79 -25.35 15.40
C ALA A 99 -10.98 -25.14 16.69
N LYS A 100 -10.25 -24.03 16.79
CA LYS A 100 -9.49 -23.62 18.00
C LYS A 100 -10.32 -22.81 18.99
N GLY A 101 -11.60 -22.59 18.72
CA GLY A 101 -12.48 -21.81 19.58
C GLY A 101 -12.21 -20.29 19.54
N LEU A 102 -11.49 -19.82 18.53
CA LEU A 102 -11.29 -18.37 18.32
C LEU A 102 -12.55 -17.77 17.71
N SER A 103 -12.95 -16.64 18.23
CA SER A 103 -14.08 -15.85 17.71
C SER A 103 -13.81 -14.36 17.87
N VAL A 104 -14.58 -13.55 17.17
CA VAL A 104 -14.64 -12.10 17.32
C VAL A 104 -16.05 -11.74 17.76
N THR A 105 -16.17 -11.02 18.87
CA THR A 105 -17.45 -10.56 19.39
C THR A 105 -17.86 -9.23 18.76
N GLN A 106 -19.17 -8.91 18.79
CA GLN A 106 -19.66 -7.62 18.30
C GLN A 106 -19.03 -6.45 19.06
N ASP A 107 -18.86 -6.57 20.37
CA ASP A 107 -18.22 -5.51 21.19
C ASP A 107 -16.79 -5.22 20.74
N GLU A 108 -16.03 -6.25 20.32
CA GLU A 108 -14.67 -6.08 19.79
C GLU A 108 -14.68 -5.36 18.44
N ILE A 109 -15.65 -5.70 17.58
CA ILE A 109 -15.83 -5.03 16.29
C ILE A 109 -16.17 -3.54 16.55
N ASP A 110 -17.13 -3.26 17.38
CA ASP A 110 -17.57 -1.90 17.72
C ASP A 110 -16.45 -1.06 18.34
N GLU A 111 -15.62 -1.67 19.20
CA GLU A 111 -14.46 -0.99 19.78
C GLU A 111 -13.40 -0.67 18.72
N ALA A 112 -13.14 -1.60 17.80
CA ALA A 112 -12.19 -1.39 16.72
C ALA A 112 -12.68 -0.30 15.75
N LEU A 113 -13.97 -0.28 15.43
CA LEU A 113 -14.61 0.71 14.56
C LEU A 113 -14.63 2.12 15.15
N ARG A 114 -14.71 2.24 16.48
CA ARG A 114 -14.56 3.55 17.16
C ARG A 114 -13.15 4.14 16.96
N ARG A 115 -12.13 3.30 16.81
CA ARG A 115 -10.73 3.73 16.63
C ARG A 115 -10.42 4.00 15.16
N THR A 116 -10.97 3.19 14.27
CA THR A 116 -10.70 3.26 12.82
C THR A 116 -11.99 2.97 12.06
N PRO A 117 -12.66 4.00 11.50
CA PRO A 117 -13.87 3.81 10.71
C PRO A 117 -13.64 2.93 9.49
N LEU A 118 -14.65 2.13 9.13
CA LEU A 118 -14.59 1.30 7.92
C LEU A 118 -14.52 2.14 6.65
N PRO A 119 -13.73 1.70 5.66
CA PRO A 119 -13.86 2.19 4.30
C PRO A 119 -15.27 1.93 3.76
N PRO A 120 -15.84 2.81 2.91
CA PRO A 120 -17.20 2.64 2.36
C PRO A 120 -17.41 1.34 1.55
N THR A 121 -16.31 0.68 1.16
CA THR A 121 -16.31 -0.55 0.35
C THR A 121 -16.28 -1.83 1.18
N GLN A 122 -16.16 -1.74 2.51
CA GLN A 122 -16.02 -2.90 3.39
C GLN A 122 -17.23 -3.04 4.32
N THR A 123 -17.71 -4.26 4.50
CA THR A 123 -18.77 -4.59 5.46
C THR A 123 -18.21 -4.89 6.85
N GLU A 124 -19.05 -4.81 7.90
CA GLU A 124 -18.69 -5.21 9.26
C GLU A 124 -18.35 -6.70 9.34
N GLU A 125 -19.01 -7.55 8.56
CA GLU A 125 -18.72 -8.98 8.49
C GLU A 125 -17.31 -9.25 7.94
N GLU A 126 -16.96 -8.62 6.81
CA GLU A 126 -15.60 -8.71 6.23
C GLU A 126 -14.54 -8.20 7.21
N PHE A 127 -14.85 -7.15 7.96
CA PHE A 127 -13.96 -6.63 8.99
C PHE A 127 -13.82 -7.62 10.17
N GLY A 128 -14.92 -8.22 10.61
CA GLY A 128 -14.91 -9.27 11.62
C GLY A 128 -14.07 -10.49 11.20
N HIS A 129 -14.17 -10.92 9.95
CA HIS A 129 -13.32 -11.98 9.40
C HIS A 129 -11.84 -11.59 9.42
N GLN A 130 -11.47 -10.37 9.02
CA GLN A 130 -10.09 -9.89 9.10
C GLN A 130 -9.55 -9.86 10.54
N MET A 131 -10.38 -9.45 11.50
CA MET A 131 -10.03 -9.50 12.92
C MET A 131 -9.81 -10.94 13.40
N LEU A 132 -10.65 -11.89 12.95
CA LEU A 132 -10.50 -13.30 13.29
C LEU A 132 -9.20 -13.89 12.72
N LEU A 133 -8.89 -13.60 11.45
CA LEU A 133 -7.64 -14.03 10.81
C LEU A 133 -6.41 -13.44 11.52
N LYS A 134 -6.50 -12.19 11.96
CA LYS A 134 -5.43 -11.58 12.77
C LYS A 134 -5.26 -12.27 14.12
N LYS A 135 -6.35 -12.58 14.83
CA LYS A 135 -6.30 -13.34 16.08
C LYS A 135 -5.65 -14.70 15.87
N LEU A 136 -6.02 -15.40 14.80
CA LEU A 136 -5.46 -16.69 14.45
C LEU A 136 -3.94 -16.57 14.16
N PHE A 137 -3.53 -15.58 13.36
CA PHE A 137 -2.13 -15.33 13.09
C PHE A 137 -1.32 -15.04 14.36
N ASP A 138 -1.85 -14.18 15.23
CA ASP A 138 -1.20 -13.88 16.51
C ASP A 138 -1.11 -15.14 17.40
N PHE A 139 -2.13 -16.00 17.37
CA PHE A 139 -2.19 -17.24 18.15
C PHE A 139 -1.23 -18.31 17.62
N GLU A 140 -1.23 -18.58 16.31
CA GLU A 140 -0.45 -19.67 15.71
C GLU A 140 1.00 -19.30 15.44
N ILE A 141 1.24 -18.06 15.02
CA ILE A 141 2.52 -17.63 14.48
C ILE A 141 3.24 -16.72 15.46
N ARG A 142 2.68 -15.53 15.71
CA ARG A 142 3.40 -14.46 16.37
C ARG A 142 3.82 -14.78 17.79
N ARG A 143 2.98 -15.49 18.52
CA ARG A 143 3.22 -15.87 19.92
C ARG A 143 4.41 -16.81 20.10
N ASN A 144 4.75 -17.56 19.05
CA ASN A 144 5.80 -18.56 19.07
C ASN A 144 7.14 -18.08 18.52
N ILE A 145 7.21 -16.78 18.11
CA ILE A 145 8.42 -16.20 17.52
C ILE A 145 9.20 -15.47 18.61
N VAL A 146 10.38 -16.01 18.89
CA VAL A 146 11.37 -15.42 19.78
C VAL A 146 12.63 -15.15 18.94
N ILE A 147 13.15 -13.93 19.00
CA ILE A 147 14.42 -13.56 18.39
C ILE A 147 15.42 -13.32 19.52
N GLU A 148 16.41 -14.17 19.59
CA GLU A 148 17.47 -14.11 20.58
C GLU A 148 18.48 -13.00 20.24
N GLU A 149 19.08 -12.38 21.27
CA GLU A 149 20.06 -11.30 21.10
C GLU A 149 21.29 -11.75 20.30
N GLU A 150 21.70 -13.00 20.48
CA GLU A 150 22.81 -13.58 19.74
C GLU A 150 22.51 -13.73 18.24
N GLU A 151 21.26 -13.93 17.87
CA GLU A 151 20.81 -13.96 16.48
C GLU A 151 20.88 -12.58 15.84
N ILE A 152 20.48 -11.55 16.58
CA ILE A 152 20.58 -10.15 16.15
C ILE A 152 22.05 -9.78 15.91
N ARG A 153 22.93 -10.15 16.85
CA ARG A 153 24.37 -9.88 16.74
C ARG A 153 24.95 -10.56 15.50
N ARG A 154 24.70 -11.85 15.30
CA ARG A 154 25.17 -12.58 14.12
C ARG A 154 24.64 -11.98 12.81
N TYR A 155 23.38 -11.56 12.80
CA TYR A 155 22.80 -10.90 11.63
C TYR A 155 23.50 -9.58 11.32
N TYR A 156 23.74 -8.76 12.35
CA TYR A 156 24.46 -7.50 12.20
C TYR A 156 25.90 -7.71 11.69
N GLU A 157 26.64 -8.63 12.28
CA GLU A 157 28.02 -8.95 11.86
C GLU A 157 28.09 -9.41 10.40
N ALA A 158 27.15 -10.26 9.99
CA ALA A 158 27.07 -10.76 8.62
C ALA A 158 26.60 -9.70 7.61
N ASN A 159 25.91 -8.65 8.05
CA ASN A 159 25.23 -7.69 7.19
C ASN A 159 25.53 -6.23 7.56
N SER A 160 26.69 -5.94 8.17
CA SER A 160 27.03 -4.59 8.68
C SER A 160 26.98 -3.51 7.59
N THR A 161 27.21 -3.88 6.34
CA THR A 161 27.11 -2.98 5.17
C THR A 161 25.68 -2.53 4.84
N LEU A 162 24.66 -3.17 5.40
CA LEU A 162 23.27 -2.74 5.27
C LEU A 162 22.89 -1.63 6.27
N PHE A 163 23.68 -1.46 7.30
CA PHE A 163 23.43 -0.55 8.42
C PHE A 163 24.44 0.60 8.45
N LEU A 164 24.60 1.28 7.32
CA LEU A 164 25.52 2.41 7.23
C LEU A 164 24.83 3.72 7.59
N SER A 165 25.57 4.59 8.26
CA SER A 165 25.14 5.98 8.39
C SER A 165 25.11 6.65 7.01
N PRO A 166 24.22 7.63 6.78
CA PRO A 166 24.30 8.42 5.56
C PRO A 166 25.62 9.21 5.52
N PRO A 167 26.14 9.52 4.33
CA PRO A 167 27.30 10.41 4.20
C PRO A 167 26.95 11.78 4.79
N ARG A 168 27.95 12.43 5.42
CA ARG A 168 27.82 13.80 5.89
C ARG A 168 28.82 14.68 5.17
N TYR A 169 28.41 15.90 4.89
CA TYR A 169 29.18 16.89 4.15
C TYR A 169 29.45 18.07 5.07
N ARG A 170 30.71 18.47 5.20
CA ARG A 170 31.08 19.70 5.90
C ARG A 170 31.10 20.83 4.90
N LEU A 171 30.17 21.77 5.08
CA LEU A 171 29.90 22.81 4.11
C LEU A 171 30.05 24.20 4.71
N GLN A 172 30.61 25.09 3.91
CA GLN A 172 30.50 26.55 4.08
C GLN A 172 29.76 27.12 2.85
N GLN A 173 29.06 28.23 3.06
CA GLN A 173 28.39 28.92 1.95
C GLN A 173 28.59 30.44 2.01
N ILE A 174 28.57 31.04 0.83
CA ILE A 174 28.30 32.44 0.59
C ILE A 174 26.94 32.56 -0.03
N LEU A 175 26.04 33.32 0.61
CA LEU A 175 24.72 33.61 0.06
C LEU A 175 24.72 35.05 -0.46
N LEU A 176 24.50 35.20 -1.75
CA LEU A 176 24.27 36.49 -2.40
C LEU A 176 22.76 36.69 -2.48
N ASP A 177 22.24 37.47 -1.57
CA ASP A 177 20.81 37.75 -1.45
C ASP A 177 20.32 38.54 -2.67
N GLY A 178 19.17 38.15 -3.17
CA GLY A 178 18.57 38.75 -4.35
C GLY A 178 17.28 38.01 -4.71
N GLN A 179 16.16 38.47 -4.18
CA GLN A 179 14.89 37.76 -4.35
C GLN A 179 14.25 38.01 -5.69
N GLU A 180 14.21 39.26 -6.19
CA GLU A 180 13.53 39.62 -7.43
C GLU A 180 14.20 40.74 -8.22
N GLY A 181 13.90 40.82 -9.50
CA GLY A 181 14.21 41.95 -10.38
C GLY A 181 15.71 42.28 -10.50
N TYR A 182 16.05 43.55 -10.41
CA TYR A 182 17.41 44.05 -10.58
C TYR A 182 18.42 43.51 -9.55
N GLU A 183 18.01 43.35 -8.30
CA GLU A 183 18.88 42.82 -7.26
C GLU A 183 19.20 41.32 -7.49
N ARG A 184 18.25 40.56 -8.06
CA ARG A 184 18.50 39.16 -8.43
C ARG A 184 19.53 39.02 -9.55
N GLU A 185 19.43 39.88 -10.61
CA GLU A 185 20.38 39.85 -11.72
C GLU A 185 21.78 40.31 -11.24
N LYS A 186 21.85 41.31 -10.37
CA LYS A 186 23.08 41.75 -9.74
C LYS A 186 23.75 40.68 -8.88
N ALA A 187 22.96 39.96 -8.05
CA ALA A 187 23.43 38.84 -7.25
C ALA A 187 23.96 37.71 -8.12
N LYS A 188 23.26 37.36 -9.20
CA LYS A 188 23.69 36.37 -10.21
C LYS A 188 25.03 36.73 -10.84
N ASN A 189 25.15 37.92 -11.36
CA ASN A 189 26.38 38.39 -12.01
C ASN A 189 27.56 38.41 -11.02
N LYS A 190 27.32 38.85 -9.77
CA LYS A 190 28.31 38.81 -8.71
C LYS A 190 28.73 37.40 -8.39
N ALA A 191 27.78 36.43 -8.22
CA ALA A 191 28.05 35.04 -7.95
C ALA A 191 28.89 34.40 -9.09
N GLN A 192 28.58 34.71 -10.35
CA GLN A 192 29.35 34.22 -11.50
C GLN A 192 30.77 34.76 -11.51
N THR A 193 30.93 36.06 -11.22
CA THR A 193 32.24 36.73 -11.14
C THR A 193 33.07 36.11 -10.01
N MET A 194 32.48 35.89 -8.86
CA MET A 194 33.10 35.23 -7.71
C MET A 194 33.54 33.82 -8.06
N TYR A 195 32.65 33.03 -8.64
CA TYR A 195 32.97 31.65 -9.03
C TYR A 195 34.15 31.61 -10.04
N ALA A 196 34.15 32.48 -11.04
CA ALA A 196 35.21 32.55 -12.04
C ALA A 196 36.57 32.96 -11.43
N ALA A 197 36.55 33.73 -10.35
CA ALA A 197 37.76 34.19 -9.67
C ALA A 197 38.27 33.24 -8.54
N TRP A 198 37.50 32.14 -8.28
CA TRP A 198 37.89 31.15 -7.26
C TRP A 198 39.15 30.39 -7.66
N THR A 199 40.05 30.24 -6.71
CA THR A 199 41.23 29.39 -6.87
C THR A 199 41.35 28.44 -5.65
N PRO A 200 41.72 27.18 -5.85
CA PRO A 200 41.77 26.17 -4.77
C PRO A 200 42.72 26.52 -3.59
N ASN A 201 43.64 27.45 -3.79
CA ASN A 201 44.60 27.88 -2.75
C ASN A 201 44.10 29.08 -1.94
N THR A 202 42.89 29.56 -2.18
CA THR A 202 42.28 30.69 -1.48
C THR A 202 41.39 30.11 -0.37
N THR A 203 41.50 30.64 0.85
CA THR A 203 40.50 30.32 1.87
C THR A 203 39.18 30.99 1.57
N LEU A 204 38.06 30.44 2.04
CA LEU A 204 36.76 31.06 1.82
C LEU A 204 36.65 32.41 2.53
N GLU A 205 37.35 32.57 3.69
CA GLU A 205 37.45 33.81 4.49
C GLU A 205 38.12 34.95 3.71
N ASP A 206 39.30 34.68 3.12
CA ASP A 206 39.99 35.69 2.31
C ASP A 206 39.20 36.04 1.07
N PHE A 207 38.54 35.04 0.49
CA PHE A 207 37.71 35.22 -0.69
C PHE A 207 36.45 36.04 -0.40
N ALA A 208 35.71 35.73 0.64
CA ALA A 208 34.52 36.45 1.07
C ALA A 208 34.85 37.91 1.42
N THR A 209 35.97 38.12 2.16
CA THR A 209 36.45 39.47 2.53
C THR A 209 36.72 40.30 1.28
N ARG A 210 37.36 39.77 0.25
CA ARG A 210 37.66 40.47 -1.01
C ARG A 210 36.39 40.98 -1.73
N TYR A 211 35.27 40.25 -1.59
CA TYR A 211 33.99 40.61 -2.22
C TYR A 211 33.00 41.26 -1.27
N PHE A 212 33.40 41.53 -0.02
CA PHE A 212 32.56 42.11 1.06
C PHE A 212 31.30 41.24 1.33
N GLU A 213 31.48 39.93 1.31
CA GLU A 213 30.43 38.97 1.59
C GLU A 213 30.62 38.29 2.95
N ARG A 214 29.55 37.64 3.42
CA ARG A 214 29.56 36.86 4.67
C ARG A 214 29.59 35.37 4.39
N ILE A 215 30.34 34.66 5.19
CA ILE A 215 30.33 33.22 5.21
C ILE A 215 29.27 32.74 6.21
N HIS A 216 28.52 31.76 5.79
CA HIS A 216 27.64 30.99 6.66
C HIS A 216 28.21 29.58 6.80
N GLU A 217 28.68 29.25 7.99
CA GLU A 217 29.09 27.89 8.28
C GLU A 217 27.86 27.00 8.46
N LEU A 218 27.68 26.05 7.57
CA LEU A 218 26.60 25.03 7.66
C LEU A 218 27.03 23.87 8.55
N GLY A 219 28.35 23.68 8.73
CA GLY A 219 28.91 22.57 9.49
C GLY A 219 28.66 21.24 8.82
N TRP A 220 28.50 20.17 9.62
CA TRP A 220 28.21 18.84 9.16
C TRP A 220 26.73 18.67 8.90
N VAL A 221 26.33 18.49 7.64
CA VAL A 221 24.96 18.29 7.18
C VAL A 221 24.81 16.96 6.46
N GLN A 222 23.64 16.39 6.52
CA GLN A 222 23.24 15.24 5.72
C GLN A 222 22.54 15.71 4.43
N GLU A 223 22.48 14.83 3.45
CA GLU A 223 21.84 15.10 2.17
C GLU A 223 20.37 15.53 2.28
N ASN A 224 19.61 14.90 3.17
CA ASN A 224 18.20 15.19 3.39
C ASN A 224 17.93 16.52 4.12
N GLU A 225 18.96 17.13 4.73
CA GLU A 225 18.87 18.44 5.37
C GLU A 225 19.05 19.60 4.37
N LEU A 226 19.54 19.29 3.17
CA LEU A 226 19.73 20.26 2.11
C LEU A 226 18.49 20.40 1.23
N VAL A 227 18.16 21.64 0.82
CA VAL A 227 17.14 21.88 -0.22
C VAL A 227 17.57 21.29 -1.54
N ALA A 228 16.61 20.88 -2.37
CA ALA A 228 16.87 20.12 -3.58
C ALA A 228 17.95 20.70 -4.51
N PRO A 229 17.99 22.01 -4.84
CA PRO A 229 19.04 22.57 -5.70
C PRO A 229 20.44 22.43 -5.14
N LEU A 230 20.62 22.59 -3.82
CA LEU A 230 21.92 22.44 -3.14
C LEU A 230 22.34 20.98 -3.09
N ARG A 231 21.41 20.08 -2.79
CA ARG A 231 21.62 18.63 -2.66
C ARG A 231 22.24 18.03 -3.91
N GLU A 232 21.69 18.33 -5.08
CA GLU A 232 22.17 17.76 -6.33
C GLU A 232 23.58 18.24 -6.70
N VAL A 233 23.92 19.46 -6.33
CA VAL A 233 25.25 20.01 -6.59
C VAL A 233 26.28 19.49 -5.59
N VAL A 234 25.96 19.45 -4.29
CA VAL A 234 26.88 18.97 -3.24
C VAL A 234 27.34 17.55 -3.48
N LYS A 235 26.49 16.67 -3.97
CA LYS A 235 26.85 15.28 -4.35
C LYS A 235 27.97 15.19 -5.39
N GLN A 236 28.11 16.20 -6.24
CA GLN A 236 29.07 16.20 -7.34
C GLN A 236 30.37 16.90 -6.99
N LEU A 237 30.42 17.64 -5.86
CA LEU A 237 31.59 18.34 -5.42
C LEU A 237 32.64 17.38 -4.83
N LYS A 238 33.90 17.78 -4.96
CA LYS A 238 35.02 17.14 -4.25
C LYS A 238 35.46 18.04 -3.08
N PRO A 239 36.06 17.46 -2.03
CA PRO A 239 36.65 18.25 -0.95
C PRO A 239 37.60 19.35 -1.49
N GLY A 240 37.44 20.57 -0.98
CA GLY A 240 38.18 21.77 -1.43
C GLY A 240 37.55 22.45 -2.65
N GLN A 241 36.48 21.91 -3.23
CA GLN A 241 35.83 22.49 -4.42
C GLN A 241 34.66 23.38 -4.02
N ILE A 242 34.57 24.56 -4.70
CA ILE A 242 33.40 25.44 -4.63
C ILE A 242 32.41 25.11 -5.77
N SER A 243 31.12 25.25 -5.49
CA SER A 243 30.09 25.05 -6.49
C SER A 243 30.00 26.21 -7.49
N ALA A 244 29.51 25.94 -8.68
CA ALA A 244 28.92 26.99 -9.50
C ALA A 244 27.75 27.67 -8.74
N PRO A 245 27.36 28.91 -9.12
CA PRO A 245 26.23 29.58 -8.46
C PRO A 245 24.96 28.74 -8.51
N ILE A 246 24.40 28.42 -7.34
CA ILE A 246 23.18 27.64 -7.19
C ILE A 246 22.03 28.59 -6.90
N GLU A 247 21.03 28.58 -7.76
CA GLU A 247 19.87 29.43 -7.62
C GLU A 247 18.84 28.84 -6.65
N THR A 248 18.34 29.66 -5.71
CA THR A 248 17.22 29.36 -4.82
C THR A 248 16.26 30.55 -4.71
N LEU A 249 15.21 30.41 -3.94
CA LEU A 249 14.30 31.52 -3.65
C LEU A 249 14.97 32.67 -2.89
N LEU A 250 16.03 32.39 -2.12
CA LEU A 250 16.74 33.39 -1.33
C LEU A 250 17.77 34.19 -2.16
N GLY A 251 18.20 33.66 -3.29
CA GLY A 251 19.25 34.24 -4.11
C GLY A 251 20.19 33.19 -4.69
N PHE A 252 21.48 33.50 -4.73
CA PHE A 252 22.51 32.62 -5.31
C PHE A 252 23.49 32.17 -4.24
N HIS A 253 23.70 30.86 -4.16
CA HIS A 253 24.60 30.21 -3.20
C HIS A 253 25.89 29.78 -3.92
N LEU A 254 27.02 30.04 -3.28
CA LEU A 254 28.30 29.42 -3.56
C LEU A 254 28.64 28.53 -2.38
N ILE A 255 28.74 27.22 -2.61
CA ILE A 255 28.98 26.20 -1.59
C ILE A 255 30.40 25.69 -1.72
N LEU A 256 31.17 25.79 -0.64
CA LEU A 256 32.46 25.09 -0.51
C LEU A 256 32.23 23.78 0.24
N LEU A 257 32.63 22.69 -0.37
CA LEU A 257 32.71 21.39 0.29
C LEU A 257 34.10 21.26 0.93
N GLU A 258 34.14 21.27 2.26
CA GLU A 258 35.40 21.11 3.00
C GLU A 258 35.79 19.63 3.12
N GLU A 259 34.84 18.80 3.55
CA GLU A 259 35.11 17.40 3.89
C GLU A 259 33.86 16.52 3.66
N ILE A 260 34.08 15.26 3.34
CA ILE A 260 33.04 14.22 3.25
C ILE A 260 33.34 13.18 4.32
N GLN A 261 32.45 13.01 5.26
CA GLN A 261 32.43 11.86 6.14
C GLN A 261 31.75 10.70 5.43
N GLN A 262 32.53 9.67 5.10
CA GLN A 262 32.01 8.50 4.42
C GLN A 262 31.05 7.71 5.32
N PRO A 263 30.07 7.00 4.73
CA PRO A 263 29.20 6.09 5.46
C PRO A 263 29.99 5.12 6.33
N GLN A 264 29.59 4.96 7.58
CA GLN A 264 30.19 4.02 8.52
C GLN A 264 29.12 3.12 9.11
N PRO A 265 29.44 1.87 9.48
CA PRO A 265 28.49 1.01 10.18
C PRO A 265 27.96 1.69 11.44
N LEU A 266 26.64 1.78 11.56
CA LEU A 266 25.98 2.24 12.76
C LEU A 266 26.19 1.22 13.88
N PRO A 267 26.40 1.63 15.13
CA PRO A 267 26.50 0.71 16.26
C PRO A 267 25.29 -0.21 16.35
N LEU A 268 25.50 -1.46 16.82
CA LEU A 268 24.43 -2.45 16.95
C LEU A 268 23.25 -1.90 17.78
N GLU A 269 23.53 -1.17 18.86
CA GLU A 269 22.53 -0.61 19.76
C GLU A 269 21.56 0.35 19.05
N VAL A 270 22.02 1.00 17.98
CA VAL A 270 21.20 1.92 17.18
C VAL A 270 20.25 1.16 16.25
N VAL A 271 20.68 0.03 15.69
CA VAL A 271 19.96 -0.73 14.67
C VAL A 271 19.34 -2.03 15.19
N GLU A 272 19.56 -2.38 16.46
CA GLU A 272 19.07 -3.61 17.09
C GLU A 272 17.55 -3.80 16.91
N ARG A 273 16.79 -2.73 17.16
CA ARG A 273 15.34 -2.75 17.03
C ARG A 273 14.89 -3.04 15.60
N ASP A 274 15.57 -2.47 14.63
CA ASP A 274 15.25 -2.66 13.22
C ASP A 274 15.60 -4.07 12.76
N ILE A 275 16.76 -4.59 13.18
CA ILE A 275 17.19 -5.98 12.93
C ILE A 275 16.20 -6.95 13.56
N ARG A 276 15.82 -6.75 14.82
CA ARG A 276 14.81 -7.57 15.51
C ARG A 276 13.49 -7.56 14.76
N GLY A 277 13.06 -6.39 14.28
CA GLY A 277 11.86 -6.24 13.47
C GLY A 277 11.93 -7.02 12.14
N MET A 278 13.07 -6.93 11.42
CA MET A 278 13.30 -7.66 10.17
C MET A 278 13.32 -9.18 10.39
N LEU A 279 14.04 -9.65 11.39
CA LEU A 279 14.11 -11.09 11.73
C LEU A 279 12.74 -11.63 12.17
N THR A 280 12.00 -10.87 12.99
CA THR A 280 10.64 -11.24 13.41
C THR A 280 9.72 -11.35 12.20
N LYS A 281 9.76 -10.39 11.28
CA LYS A 281 8.98 -10.41 10.05
C LYS A 281 9.32 -11.63 9.19
N GLN A 282 10.60 -11.83 8.91
CA GLN A 282 11.07 -12.97 8.11
C GLN A 282 10.62 -14.30 8.70
N ARG A 283 10.82 -14.50 9.99
CA ARG A 283 10.44 -15.74 10.69
C ARG A 283 8.92 -15.94 10.74
N SER A 284 8.15 -14.83 10.90
CA SER A 284 6.70 -14.87 10.84
C SER A 284 6.19 -15.28 9.47
N GLU A 285 6.77 -14.74 8.39
CA GLU A 285 6.39 -15.09 7.02
C GLU A 285 6.72 -16.54 6.67
N GLU A 286 7.86 -17.05 7.15
CA GLU A 286 8.24 -18.45 6.97
C GLU A 286 7.33 -19.39 7.77
N ALA A 287 7.10 -19.10 9.04
CA ALA A 287 6.21 -19.88 9.89
C ALA A 287 4.78 -19.89 9.32
N TYR A 288 4.29 -18.76 8.86
CA TYR A 288 2.97 -18.66 8.22
C TYR A 288 2.86 -19.51 6.95
N ARG A 289 3.87 -19.44 6.06
CA ARG A 289 3.87 -20.28 4.84
C ARG A 289 3.85 -21.76 5.16
N ASN A 290 4.66 -22.19 6.11
CA ASN A 290 4.75 -23.58 6.53
C ASN A 290 3.44 -24.06 7.16
N TRP A 291 2.89 -23.26 8.07
CA TRP A 291 1.62 -23.53 8.71
C TRP A 291 0.45 -23.58 7.71
N LEU A 292 0.38 -22.63 6.78
CA LEU A 292 -0.65 -22.61 5.73
C LEU A 292 -0.53 -23.82 4.80
N ALA A 293 0.69 -24.22 4.45
CA ALA A 293 0.93 -25.43 3.65
C ALA A 293 0.45 -26.70 4.39
N ASP A 294 0.68 -26.78 5.71
CA ASP A 294 0.27 -27.89 6.55
C ASP A 294 -1.27 -27.99 6.63
N ILE A 295 -1.99 -26.90 6.84
CA ILE A 295 -3.46 -26.93 6.87
C ILE A 295 -4.04 -27.26 5.49
N LYS A 296 -3.44 -26.76 4.39
CA LYS A 296 -3.83 -27.13 3.02
C LYS A 296 -3.66 -28.61 2.75
N GLN A 297 -2.57 -29.21 3.20
CA GLN A 297 -2.31 -30.64 3.01
C GLN A 297 -3.33 -31.54 3.72
N LYS A 298 -3.88 -31.07 4.85
CA LYS A 298 -4.89 -31.78 5.64
C LYS A 298 -6.31 -31.58 5.16
N ALA A 299 -6.56 -30.58 4.34
CA ALA A 299 -7.88 -30.18 3.88
C ALA A 299 -8.29 -30.91 2.60
N PHE A 300 -9.60 -31.10 2.42
CA PHE A 300 -10.16 -31.45 1.12
C PHE A 300 -10.39 -30.17 0.30
N ILE A 301 -9.70 -30.05 -0.83
CA ILE A 301 -9.82 -28.91 -1.75
C ILE A 301 -10.09 -29.44 -3.15
N ASP A 302 -11.24 -29.07 -3.73
CA ASP A 302 -11.64 -29.42 -5.11
C ASP A 302 -11.91 -28.15 -5.90
N VAL A 303 -10.99 -27.77 -6.81
CA VAL A 303 -11.09 -26.57 -7.66
C VAL A 303 -11.70 -26.94 -9.02
N LYS A 304 -12.84 -26.33 -9.33
CA LYS A 304 -13.62 -26.51 -10.56
C LYS A 304 -13.51 -25.34 -11.54
N LEU A 305 -12.74 -24.33 -11.21
CA LEU A 305 -12.45 -23.21 -12.11
C LEU A 305 -11.61 -23.71 -13.29
N LYS A 306 -12.17 -23.63 -14.49
CA LYS A 306 -11.53 -24.01 -15.76
C LYS A 306 -11.10 -22.77 -16.52
#